data_d34b4fa72f65194db535d8bf7d5f9493
#
_entry.id   d34b4fa72f65194db535d8bf7d5f9493
#
_cell.length_a   1.000
_cell.length_b   1.000
_cell.length_c   1.000
_cell.angle_alpha   90.00
_cell.angle_beta   90.00
_cell.angle_gamma   90.00
#
_symmetry.space_group_name_H-M   'P 1'
#
loop_
_entity.id
_entity.type
_entity.pdbx_description
1 polymer ?
#
loop_
_entity_poly.entity_id
_entity_poly.type
_entity_poly.pdbx_seq_one_letter_code
_entity_poly.pdbx_strand_id
1 'polypeptide(L)'
;ADAVRLLYGYYDCENIASLRAGRSAHNPLGNFTREELEEEVKTPRRLPAPVARVLRAFADPEGEDAEEVDTAGRFESALFGAYYDACSRSRSRFLRAWSEFDRNLRNVTAAVTARAAGRPVEEVTVGGGDVVEQLERSSAADFGLRGELPYIDAVIAAVNDEANLVEKEHKIDLIRWNEAAELATFDYFDVNAILSYLVRINIVARWTLLDAARGREMFAR
;
A
#
# COMPACT_ATOMS: atom_id res chain seq x y z
N ALA A 1 -17.75 -11.03 2.65
CA ALA A 1 -17.19 -11.18 1.29
C ALA A 1 -16.53 -9.87 0.84
N ASP A 2 -17.23 -8.75 0.82
CA ASP A 2 -16.73 -7.49 0.22
C ASP A 2 -15.48 -6.92 0.92
N ALA A 3 -15.44 -6.93 2.26
CA ALA A 3 -14.30 -6.41 3.01
C ALA A 3 -13.03 -7.23 2.78
N VAL A 4 -13.13 -8.57 2.68
CA VAL A 4 -12.00 -9.44 2.35
C VAL A 4 -11.52 -9.16 0.93
N ARG A 5 -12.45 -9.09 -0.04
CA ARG A 5 -12.09 -8.77 -1.42
C ARG A 5 -11.39 -7.41 -1.52
N LEU A 6 -11.87 -6.41 -0.78
CA LEU A 6 -11.26 -5.09 -0.78
C LEU A 6 -9.89 -5.09 -0.10
N LEU A 7 -9.68 -5.87 0.98
CA LEU A 7 -8.36 -6.07 1.58
C LEU A 7 -7.35 -6.62 0.55
N TYR A 8 -7.72 -7.66 -0.19
CA TYR A 8 -6.86 -8.26 -1.21
C TYR A 8 -6.77 -7.42 -2.51
N GLY A 9 -7.59 -6.40 -2.68
CA GLY A 9 -7.49 -5.40 -3.75
C GLY A 9 -6.18 -4.63 -3.76
N TYR A 10 -5.44 -4.61 -2.64
CA TYR A 10 -4.06 -4.11 -2.58
C TYR A 10 -3.16 -4.84 -3.60
N TYR A 11 -3.21 -6.16 -3.60
CA TYR A 11 -2.42 -6.99 -4.52
C TYR A 11 -2.89 -6.86 -5.96
N ASP A 12 -4.18 -6.57 -6.19
CA ASP A 12 -4.66 -6.24 -7.54
C ASP A 12 -4.01 -4.94 -8.03
N CYS A 13 -3.86 -3.92 -7.17
CA CYS A 13 -3.15 -2.69 -7.53
C CYS A 13 -1.66 -2.92 -7.79
N GLU A 14 -0.98 -3.77 -7.01
CA GLU A 14 0.41 -4.18 -7.31
C GLU A 14 0.51 -4.86 -8.69
N ASN A 15 -0.43 -5.76 -8.98
CA ASN A 15 -0.48 -6.47 -10.25
C ASN A 15 -0.78 -5.54 -11.43
N ILE A 16 -1.68 -4.57 -11.27
CA ILE A 16 -1.96 -3.52 -12.28
C ILE A 16 -0.71 -2.68 -12.54
N ALA A 17 -0.01 -2.23 -11.49
CA ALA A 17 1.23 -1.48 -11.63
C ALA A 17 2.33 -2.31 -12.34
N SER A 18 2.42 -3.61 -12.01
CA SER A 18 3.33 -4.55 -12.66
C SER A 18 3.02 -4.73 -14.16
N LEU A 19 1.74 -4.92 -14.50
CA LEU A 19 1.28 -5.04 -15.89
C LEU A 19 1.62 -3.79 -16.71
N ARG A 20 1.31 -2.61 -16.16
CA ARG A 20 1.59 -1.33 -16.83
C ARG A 20 3.09 -1.11 -17.05
N ALA A 21 3.93 -1.58 -16.13
CA ALA A 21 5.39 -1.53 -16.25
C ALA A 21 5.96 -2.64 -17.16
N GLY A 22 5.12 -3.46 -17.79
CA GLY A 22 5.55 -4.56 -18.65
C GLY A 22 6.23 -5.72 -17.92
N ARG A 23 6.06 -5.83 -16.59
CA ARG A 23 6.66 -6.89 -15.80
C ARG A 23 5.84 -8.19 -15.87
N SER A 24 6.52 -9.32 -15.82
CA SER A 24 5.86 -10.64 -15.77
C SER A 24 5.38 -11.02 -14.36
N ALA A 25 5.84 -10.34 -13.32
CA ALA A 25 5.49 -10.64 -11.94
C ALA A 25 3.99 -10.44 -11.69
N HIS A 26 3.34 -11.43 -11.07
CA HIS A 26 1.95 -11.40 -10.66
C HIS A 26 1.83 -11.99 -9.26
N ASN A 27 1.25 -11.23 -8.34
CA ASN A 27 1.01 -11.66 -6.97
C ASN A 27 -0.28 -12.50 -6.92
N PRO A 28 -0.21 -13.80 -6.54
CA PRO A 28 -1.38 -14.69 -6.54
C PRO A 28 -2.39 -14.38 -5.44
N LEU A 29 -2.08 -13.47 -4.52
CA LEU A 29 -3.01 -13.02 -3.48
C LEU A 29 -4.06 -12.04 -4.00
N GLY A 30 -3.90 -11.50 -5.22
CA GLY A 30 -4.91 -10.65 -5.85
C GLY A 30 -6.23 -11.41 -6.09
N ASN A 31 -7.30 -10.65 -6.27
CA ASN A 31 -8.63 -11.22 -6.54
C ASN A 31 -8.79 -11.72 -7.98
N PHE A 32 -7.88 -11.34 -8.87
CA PHE A 32 -7.94 -11.61 -10.30
C PHE A 32 -6.73 -12.40 -10.76
N THR A 33 -6.92 -13.31 -11.73
CA THR A 33 -5.81 -13.87 -12.48
C THR A 33 -5.17 -12.78 -13.36
N ARG A 34 -4.01 -13.08 -13.92
CA ARG A 34 -3.32 -12.13 -14.82
C ARG A 34 -4.19 -11.80 -16.03
N GLU A 35 -4.78 -12.81 -16.65
CA GLU A 35 -5.64 -12.67 -17.84
C GLU A 35 -6.89 -11.83 -17.53
N GLU A 36 -7.55 -12.13 -16.41
CA GLU A 36 -8.70 -11.34 -15.97
C GLU A 36 -8.33 -9.89 -15.70
N LEU A 37 -7.16 -9.64 -15.11
CA LEU A 37 -6.70 -8.30 -14.80
C LEU A 37 -6.32 -7.51 -16.07
N GLU A 38 -5.75 -8.17 -17.08
CA GLU A 38 -5.49 -7.57 -18.39
C GLU A 38 -6.79 -7.10 -19.10
N GLU A 39 -7.90 -7.80 -18.86
CA GLU A 39 -9.23 -7.38 -19.34
C GLU A 39 -9.80 -6.24 -18.50
N GLU A 40 -9.69 -6.33 -17.17
CA GLU A 40 -10.16 -5.29 -16.23
C GLU A 40 -9.41 -3.96 -16.43
N VAL A 41 -8.12 -3.99 -16.76
CA VAL A 41 -7.35 -2.77 -17.05
C VAL A 41 -7.87 -2.06 -18.30
N LYS A 42 -8.32 -2.82 -19.33
CA LYS A 42 -8.89 -2.27 -20.57
C LYS A 42 -10.32 -1.78 -20.40
N THR A 43 -11.10 -2.53 -19.62
CA THR A 43 -12.54 -2.25 -19.43
C THR A 43 -12.92 -2.59 -17.98
N PRO A 44 -12.70 -1.67 -17.03
CA PRO A 44 -12.95 -1.93 -15.62
C PRO A 44 -14.44 -2.16 -15.33
N ARG A 45 -14.79 -3.31 -14.77
CA ARG A 45 -16.17 -3.69 -14.40
C ARG A 45 -16.30 -4.19 -12.97
N ARG A 46 -15.29 -4.91 -12.47
CA ARG A 46 -15.29 -5.61 -11.19
C ARG A 46 -14.36 -4.96 -10.15
N LEU A 47 -13.51 -4.03 -10.59
CA LEU A 47 -12.65 -3.24 -9.71
C LEU A 47 -13.45 -2.20 -8.91
N PRO A 48 -12.95 -1.76 -7.74
CA PRO A 48 -13.55 -0.65 -6.99
C PRO A 48 -13.69 0.61 -7.87
N ALA A 49 -14.80 1.33 -7.72
CA ALA A 49 -15.10 2.48 -8.57
C ALA A 49 -13.97 3.56 -8.61
N PRO A 50 -13.31 3.93 -7.50
CA PRO A 50 -12.18 4.86 -7.55
C PRO A 50 -11.01 4.32 -8.37
N VAL A 51 -10.68 3.03 -8.23
CA VAL A 51 -9.60 2.37 -9.01
C VAL A 51 -9.95 2.33 -10.49
N ALA A 52 -11.19 1.94 -10.81
CA ALA A 52 -11.68 1.93 -12.20
C ALA A 52 -11.62 3.31 -12.86
N ARG A 53 -11.92 4.38 -12.11
CA ARG A 53 -11.81 5.76 -12.58
C ARG A 53 -10.37 6.12 -12.95
N VAL A 54 -9.40 5.80 -12.09
CA VAL A 54 -7.98 6.03 -12.39
C VAL A 54 -7.56 5.31 -13.67
N LEU A 55 -7.97 4.05 -13.86
CA LEU A 55 -7.63 3.32 -15.08
C LEU A 55 -8.18 3.99 -16.34
N ARG A 56 -9.44 4.45 -16.30
CA ARG A 56 -10.05 5.16 -17.44
C ARG A 56 -9.40 6.52 -17.69
N ALA A 57 -9.16 7.30 -16.64
CA ALA A 57 -8.50 8.60 -16.75
C ALA A 57 -7.11 8.52 -17.38
N PHE A 58 -6.33 7.51 -17.01
CA PHE A 58 -5.00 7.30 -17.60
C PHE A 58 -5.02 6.62 -18.98
N ALA A 59 -6.14 6.01 -19.36
CA ALA A 59 -6.35 5.50 -20.73
C ALA A 59 -6.82 6.59 -21.69
N ASP A 60 -7.63 7.52 -21.19
CA ASP A 60 -8.16 8.67 -21.93
C ASP A 60 -8.01 9.96 -21.08
N PRO A 61 -6.85 10.66 -21.19
CA PRO A 61 -6.58 11.87 -20.41
C PRO A 61 -7.48 13.08 -20.77
N GLU A 62 -8.24 13.00 -21.85
CA GLU A 62 -9.20 14.03 -22.27
C GLU A 62 -10.65 13.63 -21.93
N GLY A 63 -10.85 12.44 -21.38
CA GLY A 63 -12.17 11.92 -20.99
C GLY A 63 -12.68 12.50 -19.66
N GLU A 64 -13.98 12.25 -19.37
CA GLU A 64 -14.66 12.77 -18.16
C GLU A 64 -13.97 12.36 -16.85
N ASP A 65 -13.44 11.14 -16.76
CA ASP A 65 -12.77 10.66 -15.55
C ASP A 65 -11.44 11.41 -15.27
N ALA A 66 -10.82 12.02 -16.28
CA ALA A 66 -9.58 12.79 -16.14
C ALA A 66 -9.77 14.15 -15.47
N GLU A 67 -11.00 14.68 -15.41
CA GLU A 67 -11.29 15.90 -14.66
C GLU A 67 -11.13 15.73 -13.14
N GLU A 68 -11.30 14.50 -12.64
CA GLU A 68 -11.22 14.18 -11.22
C GLU A 68 -9.89 13.49 -10.82
N VAL A 69 -9.04 13.19 -11.79
CA VAL A 69 -7.78 12.44 -11.57
C VAL A 69 -6.62 13.21 -12.16
N ASP A 70 -5.61 13.48 -11.35
CA ASP A 70 -4.35 14.07 -11.84
C ASP A 70 -3.60 13.07 -12.73
N THR A 71 -3.81 13.16 -14.03
CA THR A 71 -3.15 12.32 -15.04
C THR A 71 -1.74 12.80 -15.40
N ALA A 72 -1.36 14.01 -14.99
CA ALA A 72 0.01 14.51 -15.10
C ALA A 72 0.90 13.94 -13.99
N GLY A 73 0.29 13.50 -12.88
CA GLY A 73 0.97 12.84 -11.78
C GLY A 73 1.36 11.39 -12.08
N ARG A 74 1.88 10.73 -11.06
CA ARG A 74 2.32 9.33 -11.17
C ARG A 74 1.13 8.38 -11.11
N PHE A 75 1.01 7.50 -12.10
CA PHE A 75 -0.03 6.48 -12.17
C PHE A 75 -0.12 5.64 -10.89
N GLU A 76 1.02 5.16 -10.37
CA GLU A 76 1.03 4.34 -9.16
C GLU A 76 0.51 5.11 -7.93
N SER A 77 0.83 6.40 -7.80
CA SER A 77 0.32 7.23 -6.72
C SER A 77 -1.20 7.38 -6.79
N ALA A 78 -1.73 7.69 -7.98
CA ALA A 78 -3.17 7.78 -8.21
C ALA A 78 -3.88 6.43 -7.95
N LEU A 79 -3.30 5.32 -8.44
CA LEU A 79 -3.84 3.96 -8.29
C LEU A 79 -3.97 3.55 -6.82
N PHE A 80 -2.87 3.67 -6.05
CA PHE A 80 -2.90 3.32 -4.63
C PHE A 80 -3.72 4.32 -3.80
N GLY A 81 -3.70 5.61 -4.16
CA GLY A 81 -4.59 6.61 -3.56
C GLY A 81 -6.07 6.22 -3.71
N ALA A 82 -6.47 5.81 -4.91
CA ALA A 82 -7.82 5.32 -5.19
C ALA A 82 -8.17 4.03 -4.42
N TYR A 83 -7.21 3.13 -4.26
CA TYR A 83 -7.39 1.94 -3.42
C TYR A 83 -7.67 2.31 -1.96
N TYR A 84 -6.85 3.18 -1.36
CA TYR A 84 -7.04 3.62 0.01
C TYR A 84 -8.33 4.41 0.19
N ASP A 85 -8.74 5.22 -0.80
CA ASP A 85 -10.04 5.90 -0.81
C ASP A 85 -11.20 4.88 -0.82
N ALA A 86 -11.12 3.82 -1.62
CA ALA A 86 -12.13 2.76 -1.61
C ALA A 86 -12.21 2.05 -0.25
N CYS A 87 -11.07 1.81 0.41
CA CYS A 87 -11.01 1.20 1.74
C CYS A 87 -11.60 2.11 2.83
N SER A 88 -11.35 3.42 2.77
CA SER A 88 -11.84 4.40 3.74
C SER A 88 -13.38 4.46 3.79
N ARG A 89 -14.04 4.08 2.70
CA ARG A 89 -15.52 4.01 2.57
C ARG A 89 -16.10 2.65 2.95
N SER A 90 -15.27 1.70 3.37
CA SER A 90 -15.73 0.37 3.78
C SER A 90 -16.62 0.43 5.01
N ARG A 91 -17.59 -0.49 5.10
CA ARG A 91 -18.38 -0.70 6.32
C ARG A 91 -17.58 -1.36 7.45
N SER A 92 -16.50 -2.08 7.14
CA SER A 92 -15.62 -2.68 8.14
C SER A 92 -14.81 -1.60 8.85
N ARG A 93 -14.94 -1.51 10.18
CA ARG A 93 -14.13 -0.64 11.02
C ARG A 93 -12.64 -0.98 10.90
N PHE A 94 -12.33 -2.26 10.97
CA PHE A 94 -10.96 -2.74 10.83
C PHE A 94 -10.35 -2.29 9.50
N LEU A 95 -11.05 -2.51 8.37
CA LEU A 95 -10.48 -2.20 7.07
C LEU A 95 -10.23 -0.69 6.88
N ARG A 96 -11.12 0.17 7.41
CA ARG A 96 -10.88 1.63 7.37
C ARG A 96 -9.63 2.01 8.15
N ALA A 97 -9.53 1.56 9.41
CA ALA A 97 -8.40 1.87 10.27
C ALA A 97 -7.09 1.25 9.74
N TRP A 98 -7.14 -0.01 9.30
CA TRP A 98 -5.98 -0.69 8.70
C TRP A 98 -5.47 0.02 7.45
N SER A 99 -6.35 0.41 6.54
CA SER A 99 -5.94 1.08 5.30
C SER A 99 -5.36 2.47 5.55
N GLU A 100 -5.88 3.20 6.52
CA GLU A 100 -5.32 4.49 6.95
C GLU A 100 -3.92 4.30 7.54
N PHE A 101 -3.76 3.36 8.47
CA PHE A 101 -2.47 3.00 9.04
C PHE A 101 -1.47 2.56 7.97
N ASP A 102 -1.83 1.64 7.09
CA ASP A 102 -0.92 1.10 6.06
C ASP A 102 -0.49 2.18 5.06
N ARG A 103 -1.42 3.08 4.66
CA ARG A 103 -1.10 4.26 3.85
C ARG A 103 -0.09 5.17 4.56
N ASN A 104 -0.31 5.48 5.83
CA ASN A 104 0.56 6.34 6.62
C ASN A 104 1.94 5.69 6.81
N LEU A 105 2.00 4.41 7.14
CA LEU A 105 3.25 3.65 7.25
C LEU A 105 4.04 3.65 5.93
N ARG A 106 3.37 3.42 4.80
CA ARG A 106 3.95 3.49 3.46
C ARG A 106 4.52 4.87 3.18
N ASN A 107 3.75 5.92 3.44
CA ASN A 107 4.16 7.30 3.19
C ASN A 107 5.33 7.73 4.07
N VAL A 108 5.32 7.39 5.37
CA VAL A 108 6.45 7.66 6.27
C VAL A 108 7.72 6.93 5.79
N THR A 109 7.60 5.64 5.46
CA THR A 109 8.74 4.85 4.96
C THR A 109 9.32 5.44 3.67
N ALA A 110 8.45 5.83 2.74
CA ALA A 110 8.84 6.46 1.48
C ALA A 110 9.47 7.84 1.70
N ALA A 111 8.88 8.67 2.57
CA ALA A 111 9.37 10.02 2.88
C ALA A 111 10.75 9.99 3.55
N VAL A 112 10.97 9.09 4.53
CA VAL A 112 12.28 8.92 5.18
C VAL A 112 13.32 8.49 4.15
N THR A 113 12.99 7.52 3.30
CA THR A 113 13.89 7.04 2.24
C THR A 113 14.19 8.12 1.20
N ALA A 114 13.19 8.87 0.75
CA ALA A 114 13.36 9.96 -0.21
C ALA A 114 14.26 11.06 0.36
N ARG A 115 14.02 11.46 1.62
CA ARG A 115 14.83 12.47 2.31
C ARG A 115 16.27 12.04 2.46
N ALA A 116 16.53 10.79 2.86
CA ALA A 116 17.89 10.25 2.94
C ALA A 116 18.61 10.23 1.58
N ALA A 117 17.87 10.05 0.50
CA ALA A 117 18.36 10.09 -0.88
C ALA A 117 18.40 11.50 -1.48
N GLY A 118 18.03 12.56 -0.74
CA GLY A 118 17.97 13.94 -1.25
C GLY A 118 16.87 14.14 -2.33
N ARG A 119 15.83 13.33 -2.34
CA ARG A 119 14.71 13.40 -3.28
C ARG A 119 13.52 14.13 -2.67
N PRO A 120 12.69 14.82 -3.48
CA PRO A 120 11.45 15.43 -3.03
C PRO A 120 10.49 14.38 -2.44
N VAL A 121 9.87 14.69 -1.30
CA VAL A 121 8.93 13.78 -0.62
C VAL A 121 7.61 13.68 -1.38
N GLU A 122 7.15 14.76 -2.00
CA GLU A 122 5.95 14.82 -2.83
C GLU A 122 5.97 13.84 -4.03
N GLU A 123 7.14 13.44 -4.47
CA GLU A 123 7.29 12.45 -5.55
C GLU A 123 6.98 11.02 -5.12
N VAL A 124 6.93 10.73 -3.81
CA VAL A 124 6.83 9.37 -3.29
C VAL A 124 5.60 9.12 -2.42
N THR A 125 4.91 10.16 -2.01
CA THR A 125 3.68 10.07 -1.20
C THR A 125 2.48 9.61 -2.03
N VAL A 126 1.50 9.02 -1.33
CA VAL A 126 0.28 8.45 -1.91
C VAL A 126 -0.94 8.99 -1.17
N GLY A 127 -1.92 9.45 -1.93
CA GLY A 127 -3.13 10.05 -1.40
C GLY A 127 -2.89 11.47 -0.88
N GLY A 128 -3.72 11.92 0.05
CA GLY A 128 -3.66 13.25 0.63
C GLY A 128 -4.07 13.25 2.11
N GLY A 129 -4.24 14.45 2.67
CA GLY A 129 -4.64 14.69 4.05
C GLY A 129 -3.47 15.14 4.92
N ASP A 130 -3.78 15.42 6.19
CA ASP A 130 -2.89 16.13 7.12
C ASP A 130 -1.51 15.48 7.28
N VAL A 131 -1.47 14.14 7.36
CA VAL A 131 -0.20 13.38 7.47
C VAL A 131 0.66 13.57 6.23
N VAL A 132 0.08 13.48 5.03
CA VAL A 132 0.82 13.65 3.76
C VAL A 132 1.34 15.08 3.66
N GLU A 133 0.49 16.08 3.91
CA GLU A 133 0.90 17.48 3.89
C GLU A 133 2.03 17.78 4.89
N GLN A 134 1.96 17.17 6.07
CA GLN A 134 2.99 17.33 7.09
C GLN A 134 4.31 16.65 6.67
N LEU A 135 4.26 15.46 6.06
CA LEU A 135 5.44 14.78 5.51
C LEU A 135 6.15 15.63 4.43
N GLU A 136 5.38 16.29 3.57
CA GLU A 136 5.90 17.07 2.45
C GLU A 136 6.49 18.43 2.90
N ARG A 137 5.89 19.08 3.92
CA ARG A 137 6.26 20.42 4.35
C ARG A 137 7.28 20.47 5.48
N SER A 138 7.30 19.46 6.35
CA SER A 138 8.11 19.50 7.56
C SER A 138 9.58 19.21 7.29
N SER A 139 10.46 20.02 7.91
CA SER A 139 11.91 19.76 7.94
C SER A 139 12.36 19.00 9.21
N ALA A 140 11.45 18.75 10.17
CA ALA A 140 11.78 18.03 11.40
C ALA A 140 12.17 16.58 11.12
N ALA A 141 13.01 15.97 11.97
CA ALA A 141 13.46 14.60 11.82
C ALA A 141 12.32 13.58 11.89
N ASP A 142 11.32 13.84 12.72
CA ASP A 142 10.10 13.05 12.92
C ASP A 142 8.89 13.64 12.14
N PHE A 143 9.13 14.54 11.21
CA PHE A 143 8.13 15.27 10.45
C PHE A 143 7.11 16.03 11.30
N GLY A 144 7.32 16.13 12.62
CA GLY A 144 6.36 16.70 13.58
C GLY A 144 5.17 15.79 13.86
N LEU A 145 5.22 14.51 13.48
CA LEU A 145 4.10 13.55 13.52
C LEU A 145 4.12 12.63 14.75
N ARG A 146 5.06 12.82 15.70
CA ARG A 146 5.18 11.95 16.88
C ARG A 146 3.91 11.92 17.75
N GLY A 147 3.14 12.99 17.76
CA GLY A 147 1.87 13.05 18.49
C GLY A 147 0.72 12.32 17.80
N GLU A 148 0.79 12.12 16.49
CA GLU A 148 -0.26 11.51 15.67
C GLU A 148 0.04 10.05 15.32
N LEU A 149 1.32 9.75 15.08
CA LEU A 149 1.79 8.42 14.67
C LEU A 149 2.73 7.83 15.72
N PRO A 150 2.21 7.07 16.71
CA PRO A 150 3.02 6.52 17.79
C PRO A 150 4.19 5.63 17.35
N TYR A 151 4.08 5.06 16.15
CA TYR A 151 5.09 4.17 15.54
C TYR A 151 6.16 4.90 14.72
N ILE A 152 6.10 6.24 14.60
CA ILE A 152 6.97 6.97 13.66
C ILE A 152 8.45 6.81 13.99
N ASP A 153 8.83 6.87 15.25
CA ASP A 153 10.24 6.70 15.67
C ASP A 153 10.75 5.31 15.34
N ALA A 154 9.92 4.27 15.49
CA ALA A 154 10.26 2.90 15.15
C ALA A 154 10.44 2.72 13.62
N VAL A 155 9.60 3.38 12.82
CA VAL A 155 9.72 3.38 11.36
C VAL A 155 11.01 4.09 10.92
N ILE A 156 11.28 5.28 11.45
CA ILE A 156 12.49 6.04 11.13
C ILE A 156 13.74 5.23 11.49
N ALA A 157 13.76 4.62 12.68
CA ALA A 157 14.88 3.78 13.10
C ALA A 157 15.06 2.55 12.20
N ALA A 158 13.96 1.89 11.81
CA ALA A 158 14.00 0.74 10.92
C ALA A 158 14.48 1.12 9.51
N VAL A 159 14.01 2.25 8.96
CA VAL A 159 14.40 2.70 7.62
C VAL A 159 15.86 3.13 7.56
N ASN A 160 16.36 3.77 8.60
CA ASN A 160 17.76 4.25 8.69
C ASN A 160 18.75 3.15 9.09
N ASP A 161 18.29 1.95 9.41
CA ASP A 161 19.16 0.80 9.67
C ASP A 161 19.68 0.22 8.35
N GLU A 162 20.84 0.72 7.92
CA GLU A 162 21.46 0.34 6.63
C GLU A 162 22.12 -1.03 6.67
N ALA A 163 22.32 -1.62 7.86
CA ALA A 163 23.17 -2.79 8.03
C ALA A 163 22.55 -4.08 7.46
N ASN A 164 21.20 -4.20 7.44
CA ASN A 164 20.54 -5.43 7.01
C ASN A 164 19.12 -5.17 6.48
N LEU A 165 18.94 -5.28 5.17
CA LEU A 165 17.65 -5.10 4.51
C LEU A 165 16.58 -6.06 5.06
N VAL A 166 16.93 -7.30 5.36
CA VAL A 166 16.01 -8.31 5.90
C VAL A 166 15.52 -7.90 7.30
N GLU A 167 16.41 -7.40 8.13
CA GLU A 167 16.07 -6.92 9.47
C GLU A 167 15.19 -5.67 9.43
N LYS A 168 15.48 -4.74 8.52
CA LYS A 168 14.65 -3.57 8.24
C LYS A 168 13.22 -3.98 7.88
N GLU A 169 13.06 -4.86 6.89
CA GLU A 169 11.76 -5.37 6.46
C GLU A 169 11.03 -6.09 7.60
N HIS A 170 11.76 -6.87 8.40
CA HIS A 170 11.19 -7.55 9.56
C HIS A 170 10.65 -6.57 10.62
N LYS A 171 11.39 -5.49 10.93
CA LYS A 171 10.94 -4.44 11.85
C LYS A 171 9.67 -3.76 11.35
N ILE A 172 9.59 -3.44 10.06
CA ILE A 172 8.39 -2.86 9.44
C ILE A 172 7.20 -3.83 9.50
N ASP A 173 7.41 -5.10 9.21
CA ASP A 173 6.35 -6.12 9.29
C ASP A 173 5.90 -6.39 10.75
N LEU A 174 6.78 -6.24 11.73
CA LEU A 174 6.39 -6.28 13.15
C LEU A 174 5.48 -5.09 13.54
N ILE A 175 5.74 -3.90 13.00
CA ILE A 175 4.85 -2.74 13.21
C ILE A 175 3.46 -3.05 12.62
N ARG A 176 3.41 -3.59 11.39
CA ARG A 176 2.14 -4.04 10.77
C ARG A 176 1.43 -5.12 11.56
N TRP A 177 2.17 -6.10 12.05
CA TRP A 177 1.63 -7.21 12.84
C TRP A 177 0.96 -6.71 14.13
N ASN A 178 1.65 -5.84 14.86
CA ASN A 178 1.16 -5.30 16.11
C ASN A 178 -0.09 -4.45 15.90
N GLU A 179 -0.09 -3.57 14.92
CA GLU A 179 -1.25 -2.76 14.57
C GLU A 179 -2.46 -3.61 14.17
N ALA A 180 -2.26 -4.62 13.31
CA ALA A 180 -3.34 -5.52 12.93
C ALA A 180 -3.93 -6.27 14.12
N ALA A 181 -3.11 -6.63 15.12
CA ALA A 181 -3.58 -7.27 16.35
C ALA A 181 -4.35 -6.28 17.24
N GLU A 182 -3.83 -5.06 17.39
CA GLU A 182 -4.43 -4.03 18.24
C GLU A 182 -5.81 -3.59 17.70
N LEU A 183 -5.94 -3.35 16.40
CA LEU A 183 -7.18 -2.95 15.77
C LEU A 183 -8.33 -3.95 15.94
N ALA A 184 -8.03 -5.21 16.24
CA ALA A 184 -9.02 -6.28 16.44
C ALA A 184 -9.05 -6.83 17.87
N THR A 185 -8.41 -6.18 18.85
CA THR A 185 -8.24 -6.69 20.21
C THR A 185 -9.56 -7.05 20.90
N PHE A 186 -10.64 -6.35 20.60
CA PHE A 186 -11.98 -6.61 21.16
C PHE A 186 -12.96 -7.25 20.19
N ASP A 187 -12.52 -7.61 19.01
CA ASP A 187 -13.35 -8.20 17.95
C ASP A 187 -13.21 -9.73 17.97
N TYR A 188 -14.02 -10.45 18.76
CA TYR A 188 -13.87 -11.90 18.94
C TYR A 188 -14.63 -12.74 17.90
N PHE A 189 -15.78 -12.24 17.39
CA PHE A 189 -16.73 -13.04 16.59
C PHE A 189 -17.24 -12.32 15.35
N ASP A 190 -16.49 -11.38 14.81
CA ASP A 190 -16.88 -10.63 13.64
C ASP A 190 -15.86 -10.68 12.49
N VAL A 191 -16.20 -10.04 11.39
CA VAL A 191 -15.34 -9.97 10.20
C VAL A 191 -14.01 -9.25 10.48
N ASN A 192 -13.96 -8.36 11.47
CA ASN A 192 -12.75 -7.61 11.79
C ASN A 192 -11.66 -8.53 12.36
N ALA A 193 -12.03 -9.50 13.21
CA ALA A 193 -11.12 -10.55 13.68
C ALA A 193 -10.55 -11.38 12.53
N ILE A 194 -11.39 -11.73 11.55
CA ILE A 194 -10.96 -12.46 10.34
C ILE A 194 -9.98 -11.61 9.52
N LEU A 195 -10.27 -10.33 9.30
CA LEU A 195 -9.40 -9.44 8.53
C LEU A 195 -8.04 -9.27 9.20
N SER A 196 -8.01 -9.07 10.53
CA SER A 196 -6.78 -9.02 11.32
C SER A 196 -5.96 -10.32 11.18
N TYR A 197 -6.62 -11.47 11.25
CA TYR A 197 -5.97 -12.77 11.04
C TYR A 197 -5.39 -12.89 9.64
N LEU A 198 -6.14 -12.50 8.60
CA LEU A 198 -5.68 -12.54 7.20
C LEU A 198 -4.46 -11.66 6.97
N VAL A 199 -4.43 -10.44 7.51
CA VAL A 199 -3.25 -9.57 7.44
C VAL A 199 -2.03 -10.26 8.05
N ARG A 200 -2.18 -10.78 9.27
CA ARG A 200 -1.07 -11.44 9.99
C ARG A 200 -0.59 -12.71 9.31
N ILE A 201 -1.50 -13.56 8.82
CA ILE A 201 -1.09 -14.78 8.11
C ILE A 201 -0.37 -14.47 6.79
N ASN A 202 -0.76 -13.38 6.09
CA ASN A 202 -0.07 -12.95 4.88
C ASN A 202 1.36 -12.47 5.18
N ILE A 203 1.59 -11.80 6.31
CA ILE A 203 2.94 -11.44 6.77
C ILE A 203 3.76 -12.72 7.00
N VAL A 204 3.23 -13.71 7.72
CA VAL A 204 3.94 -15.00 7.95
C VAL A 204 4.21 -15.71 6.61
N ALA A 205 3.21 -15.79 5.74
CA ALA A 205 3.35 -16.46 4.43
C ALA A 205 4.46 -15.79 3.59
N ARG A 206 4.53 -14.45 3.58
CA ARG A 206 5.61 -13.73 2.91
C ARG A 206 6.98 -14.18 3.41
N TRP A 207 7.18 -14.29 4.72
CA TRP A 207 8.46 -14.70 5.31
C TRP A 207 8.81 -16.17 5.06
N THR A 208 7.82 -17.06 4.98
CA THR A 208 8.05 -18.48 4.64
C THR A 208 8.46 -18.69 3.17
N LEU A 209 8.13 -17.74 2.29
CA LEU A 209 8.46 -17.80 0.86
C LEU A 209 9.83 -17.16 0.55
N LEU A 210 10.46 -16.46 1.50
CA LEU A 210 11.79 -15.89 1.34
C LEU A 210 12.84 -16.99 1.44
N ASP A 211 13.37 -17.38 0.28
CA ASP A 211 14.47 -18.37 0.18
C ASP A 211 15.73 -17.67 -0.32
N ALA A 212 16.81 -17.80 0.44
CA ALA A 212 18.12 -17.22 0.11
C ALA A 212 18.73 -17.78 -1.20
N ALA A 213 18.39 -19.02 -1.59
CA ALA A 213 18.81 -19.61 -2.86
C ALA A 213 18.10 -18.93 -4.04
N ARG A 214 16.79 -18.78 -3.93
CA ARG A 214 15.95 -18.10 -4.94
C ARG A 214 16.33 -16.61 -5.09
N GLY A 215 16.67 -15.94 -3.98
CA GLY A 215 17.17 -14.57 -4.02
C GLY A 215 18.47 -14.45 -4.83
N ARG A 216 19.42 -15.34 -4.62
CA ARG A 216 20.68 -15.37 -5.39
C ARG A 216 20.47 -15.61 -6.90
N GLU A 217 19.54 -16.49 -7.27
CA GLU A 217 19.20 -16.72 -8.68
C GLU A 217 18.61 -15.46 -9.37
N MET A 218 17.82 -14.69 -8.65
CA MET A 218 17.25 -13.43 -9.18
C MET A 218 18.29 -12.34 -9.39
N PHE A 219 19.34 -12.29 -8.57
CA PHE A 219 20.44 -11.35 -8.74
C PHE A 219 21.47 -11.80 -9.79
N ALA A 220 21.47 -13.07 -10.18
CA ALA A 220 22.38 -13.61 -11.20
C ALA A 220 21.85 -13.48 -12.64
N ARG A 221 20.62 -13.01 -12.82
CA ARG A 221 19.97 -12.73 -14.12
C ARG A 221 20.04 -11.25 -14.46
#